data_ec897e0ba13fb697f709adb95bc7c032
#
_entry.id   ec897e0ba13fb697f709adb95bc7c032
#
_cell.length_a   1.000
_cell.length_b   1.000
_cell.length_c   1.000
_cell.angle_alpha   90.00
_cell.angle_beta   90.00
_cell.angle_gamma   90.00
#
_symmetry.space_group_name_H-M   'P 1'
#
loop_
_entity.id
_entity.type
_entity.pdbx_description
1 polymer ?
#
loop_
_entity_poly.entity_id
_entity_poly.type
_entity_poly.pdbx_seq_one_letter_code
_entity_poly.pdbx_strand_id
1 'polypeptide(L)'
;LVHNDTVEAIVLSVFWVIFILILLRLDDHEQIMIKEAKKTLKNPTIAGVILIVGVVLMTCIFATLDNAVTLIHAAGNVDIGQWPRLLLAVSGLIAGVLFDIKKRRYMNIIMYCVTLLSTICVLIIVSGGTFLIGLIVFYLSAGFFVVFFTTGFMELSSYMKVPQLWAGMGRAINNICAGIIGTASISLIQSGNSMFISMIALVLFALISVTMFLYAGQLEKEDYQEEKTEVQEENEKEKLWKFSKEFGLTVREQEVLQVLLTSDDSVQEIAEQLFISRAALYRHIAILNKKTETKSRIGLMQFYYAWKNKK
;
A
#
# COMPACT_ATOMS: atom_id res chain seq x y z
N LEU A 1 -22.59 19.21 -23.40
CA LEU A 1 -21.24 19.77 -23.44
C LEU A 1 -20.70 19.55 -24.87
N VAL A 2 -20.43 20.64 -25.60
CA VAL A 2 -19.85 20.58 -26.93
C VAL A 2 -18.44 20.00 -26.79
N HIS A 3 -18.24 18.81 -27.32
CA HIS A 3 -16.96 18.15 -27.40
C HIS A 3 -16.04 19.00 -28.30
N ASN A 4 -15.00 19.58 -27.72
CA ASN A 4 -14.05 20.41 -28.44
C ASN A 4 -12.65 19.76 -28.27
N ASP A 5 -12.26 18.98 -29.27
CA ASP A 5 -10.99 18.25 -29.29
C ASP A 5 -9.77 19.14 -28.99
N THR A 6 -9.85 20.42 -29.39
CA THR A 6 -8.79 21.40 -29.14
C THR A 6 -8.66 21.74 -27.65
N VAL A 7 -9.77 21.89 -26.95
CA VAL A 7 -9.78 22.19 -25.51
C VAL A 7 -9.27 20.99 -24.72
N GLU A 8 -9.67 19.77 -25.09
CA GLU A 8 -9.17 18.54 -24.46
C GLU A 8 -7.67 18.36 -24.66
N ALA A 9 -7.16 18.59 -25.87
CA ALA A 9 -5.74 18.54 -26.17
C ALA A 9 -4.93 19.55 -25.33
N ILE A 10 -5.44 20.78 -25.17
CA ILE A 10 -4.79 21.83 -24.34
C ILE A 10 -4.78 21.39 -22.86
N VAL A 11 -5.91 20.91 -22.33
CA VAL A 11 -6.02 20.47 -20.95
C VAL A 11 -5.06 19.31 -20.67
N LEU A 12 -5.02 18.30 -21.55
CA LEU A 12 -4.09 17.18 -21.44
C LEU A 12 -2.62 17.64 -21.50
N SER A 13 -2.29 18.58 -22.38
CA SER A 13 -0.94 19.13 -22.48
C SER A 13 -0.52 19.86 -21.20
N VAL A 14 -1.41 20.63 -20.60
CA VAL A 14 -1.17 21.30 -19.31
C VAL A 14 -0.94 20.28 -18.20
N PHE A 15 -1.77 19.23 -18.11
CA PHE A 15 -1.57 18.15 -17.13
C PHE A 15 -0.22 17.46 -17.33
N TRP A 16 0.21 17.18 -18.56
CA TRP A 16 1.52 16.62 -18.84
C TRP A 16 2.67 17.50 -18.38
N VAL A 17 2.58 18.81 -18.62
CA VAL A 17 3.60 19.77 -18.15
C VAL A 17 3.66 19.80 -16.62
N ILE A 18 2.50 19.86 -15.95
CA ILE A 18 2.43 19.81 -14.48
C ILE A 18 3.04 18.52 -13.95
N PHE A 19 2.71 17.38 -14.57
CA PHE A 19 3.24 16.08 -14.17
C PHE A 19 4.76 15.99 -14.31
N ILE A 20 5.32 16.50 -15.42
CA ILE A 20 6.78 16.57 -15.63
C ILE A 20 7.43 17.48 -14.56
N LEU A 21 6.84 18.64 -14.25
CA LEU A 21 7.37 19.54 -13.23
C LEU A 21 7.34 18.91 -11.82
N ILE A 22 6.32 18.12 -11.51
CA ILE A 22 6.24 17.35 -10.25
C ILE A 22 7.34 16.28 -10.22
N LEU A 23 7.54 15.52 -11.32
CA LEU A 23 8.58 14.51 -11.40
C LEU A 23 9.98 15.11 -11.24
N LEU A 24 10.28 16.23 -11.87
CA LEU A 24 11.57 16.93 -11.74
C LEU A 24 11.84 17.41 -10.30
N ARG A 25 10.79 17.72 -9.52
CA ARG A 25 10.93 18.08 -8.10
C ARG A 25 11.08 16.87 -7.17
N LEU A 26 10.53 15.71 -7.55
CA LEU A 26 10.64 14.49 -6.75
C LEU A 26 12.04 13.88 -6.83
N ASP A 27 12.73 14.03 -7.95
CA ASP A 27 14.06 13.46 -8.18
C ASP A 27 15.13 13.96 -7.17
N ASP A 28 14.97 15.18 -6.64
CA ASP A 28 15.86 15.74 -5.61
C ASP A 28 15.67 15.12 -4.20
N HIS A 29 14.56 14.45 -3.94
CA HIS A 29 14.23 13.88 -2.62
C HIS A 29 14.41 12.36 -2.50
N GLU A 30 14.64 11.65 -3.60
CA GLU A 30 14.63 10.17 -3.61
C GLU A 30 15.84 9.51 -2.94
N GLN A 31 16.94 10.20 -2.69
CA GLN A 31 18.11 9.58 -2.06
C GLN A 31 17.95 9.27 -0.56
N ILE A 32 16.91 9.77 0.10
CA ILE A 32 16.73 9.65 1.56
C ILE A 32 15.80 8.49 1.95
N MET A 33 14.95 7.98 1.03
CA MET A 33 13.85 7.05 1.37
C MET A 33 14.10 5.56 1.09
N ILE A 34 15.28 5.14 0.60
CA ILE A 34 15.51 3.73 0.20
C ILE A 34 15.91 2.80 1.37
N LYS A 35 15.77 3.24 2.62
CA LYS A 35 16.01 2.39 3.81
C LYS A 35 14.73 1.94 4.50
N GLU A 36 13.68 1.63 3.73
CA GLU A 36 12.50 0.98 4.30
C GLU A 36 12.71 -0.53 4.40
N ALA A 37 12.23 -1.09 5.52
CA ALA A 37 12.31 -2.50 5.84
C ALA A 37 11.85 -3.36 4.64
N LYS A 38 12.78 -4.11 4.07
CA LYS A 38 12.53 -5.04 2.97
C LYS A 38 11.68 -6.17 3.53
N LYS A 39 10.41 -6.26 3.11
CA LYS A 39 9.60 -7.46 3.38
C LYS A 39 10.39 -8.68 2.89
N THR A 40 10.62 -9.64 3.74
CA THR A 40 11.30 -10.87 3.34
C THR A 40 10.31 -11.80 2.65
N LEU A 41 10.62 -12.14 1.40
CA LEU A 41 9.87 -13.11 0.61
C LEU A 41 10.58 -14.46 0.68
N LYS A 42 9.86 -15.54 1.02
CA LYS A 42 10.41 -16.91 1.07
C LYS A 42 11.03 -17.30 -0.28
N ASN A 43 10.28 -17.07 -1.37
CA ASN A 43 10.75 -17.33 -2.71
C ASN A 43 10.16 -16.30 -3.69
N PRO A 44 10.94 -15.28 -4.09
CA PRO A 44 10.46 -14.20 -4.96
C PRO A 44 9.92 -14.69 -6.31
N THR A 45 10.55 -15.71 -6.90
CA THR A 45 10.12 -16.25 -8.21
C THR A 45 8.75 -16.91 -8.10
N ILE A 46 8.52 -17.71 -7.05
CA ILE A 46 7.22 -18.35 -6.82
C ILE A 46 6.15 -17.29 -6.52
N ALA A 47 6.46 -16.32 -5.68
CA ALA A 47 5.56 -15.20 -5.40
C ALA A 47 5.18 -14.45 -6.69
N GLY A 48 6.15 -14.22 -7.59
CA GLY A 48 5.92 -13.60 -8.89
C GLY A 48 4.97 -14.39 -9.77
N VAL A 49 5.16 -15.69 -9.88
CA VAL A 49 4.27 -16.57 -10.67
C VAL A 49 2.86 -16.59 -10.09
N ILE A 50 2.72 -16.68 -8.77
CA ILE A 50 1.40 -16.64 -8.11
C ILE A 50 0.71 -15.30 -8.37
N LEU A 51 1.44 -14.19 -8.29
CA LEU A 51 0.90 -12.85 -8.57
C LEU A 51 0.45 -12.72 -10.03
N ILE A 52 1.23 -13.26 -10.99
CA ILE A 52 0.85 -13.32 -12.41
C ILE A 52 -0.48 -14.06 -12.56
N VAL A 53 -0.58 -15.27 -12.01
CA VAL A 53 -1.82 -16.07 -12.07
C VAL A 53 -2.99 -15.33 -11.43
N GLY A 54 -2.78 -14.69 -10.28
CA GLY A 54 -3.81 -13.87 -9.61
C GLY A 54 -4.31 -12.73 -10.49
N VAL A 55 -3.40 -11.98 -11.14
CA VAL A 55 -3.77 -10.88 -12.04
C VAL A 55 -4.52 -11.39 -13.26
N VAL A 56 -4.09 -12.50 -13.87
CA VAL A 56 -4.81 -13.13 -15.00
C VAL A 56 -6.24 -13.49 -14.61
N LEU A 57 -6.43 -14.15 -13.48
CA LEU A 57 -7.76 -14.56 -12.99
C LEU A 57 -8.65 -13.35 -12.66
N MET A 58 -8.09 -12.32 -12.00
CA MET A 58 -8.82 -11.07 -11.74
C MET A 58 -9.20 -10.35 -13.03
N THR A 59 -8.29 -10.31 -14.01
CA THR A 59 -8.57 -9.72 -15.33
C THR A 59 -9.77 -10.39 -16.00
N CYS A 60 -9.98 -11.71 -15.81
CA CYS A 60 -11.16 -12.40 -16.34
C CYS A 60 -12.46 -11.80 -15.79
N ILE A 61 -12.54 -11.53 -14.48
CA ILE A 61 -13.73 -10.94 -13.85
C ILE A 61 -13.90 -9.49 -14.32
N PHE A 62 -12.85 -8.69 -14.28
CA PHE A 62 -12.91 -7.26 -14.65
C PHE A 62 -13.22 -7.06 -16.13
N ALA A 63 -12.61 -7.86 -17.04
CA ALA A 63 -12.90 -7.80 -18.46
C ALA A 63 -14.35 -8.24 -18.77
N THR A 64 -14.90 -9.19 -18.03
CA THR A 64 -16.31 -9.58 -18.18
C THR A 64 -17.25 -8.45 -17.77
N LEU A 65 -16.95 -7.74 -16.68
CA LEU A 65 -17.73 -6.57 -16.26
C LEU A 65 -17.63 -5.43 -17.28
N ASP A 66 -16.44 -5.13 -17.78
CA ASP A 66 -16.20 -4.08 -18.77
C ASP A 66 -16.99 -4.35 -20.07
N ASN A 67 -16.96 -5.59 -20.56
CA ASN A 67 -17.71 -5.99 -21.74
C ASN A 67 -19.22 -5.98 -21.51
N ALA A 68 -19.71 -6.37 -20.31
CA ALA A 68 -21.13 -6.27 -19.98
C ALA A 68 -21.61 -4.82 -20.01
N VAL A 69 -20.83 -3.90 -19.44
CA VAL A 69 -21.10 -2.46 -19.44
C VAL A 69 -21.09 -1.92 -20.88
N THR A 70 -20.07 -2.28 -21.68
CA THR A 70 -19.92 -1.81 -23.06
C THR A 70 -21.08 -2.30 -23.95
N LEU A 71 -21.50 -3.57 -23.83
CA LEU A 71 -22.61 -4.13 -24.61
C LEU A 71 -23.94 -3.45 -24.29
N ILE A 72 -24.22 -3.16 -23.04
CA ILE A 72 -25.46 -2.48 -22.64
C ILE A 72 -25.47 -1.02 -23.12
N HIS A 73 -24.33 -0.34 -23.10
CA HIS A 73 -24.18 0.99 -23.69
C HIS A 73 -24.38 0.98 -25.21
N ALA A 74 -23.76 0.03 -25.90
CA ALA A 74 -23.89 -0.13 -27.36
C ALA A 74 -25.33 -0.44 -27.79
N ALA A 75 -26.13 -1.10 -26.94
CA ALA A 75 -27.53 -1.33 -27.16
C ALA A 75 -28.42 -0.07 -27.02
N GLY A 76 -27.85 1.08 -26.70
CA GLY A 76 -28.53 2.39 -26.62
C GLY A 76 -29.46 2.54 -25.41
N ASN A 77 -29.44 1.61 -24.47
CA ASN A 77 -30.37 1.61 -23.33
C ASN A 77 -30.02 2.63 -22.24
N VAL A 78 -28.75 3.07 -22.19
CA VAL A 78 -28.27 4.04 -21.19
C VAL A 78 -27.17 4.90 -21.79
N ASP A 79 -27.33 6.23 -21.73
CA ASP A 79 -26.22 7.15 -21.99
C ASP A 79 -25.35 7.21 -20.75
N ILE A 80 -24.15 6.60 -20.82
CA ILE A 80 -23.23 6.50 -19.69
C ILE A 80 -22.51 7.83 -19.45
N GLY A 81 -22.43 8.71 -20.47
CA GLY A 81 -21.66 9.93 -20.39
C GLY A 81 -20.17 9.69 -20.04
N GLN A 82 -19.45 10.75 -19.66
CA GLN A 82 -18.04 10.64 -19.27
C GLN A 82 -17.83 10.55 -17.75
N TRP A 83 -18.84 10.84 -16.93
CA TRP A 83 -18.71 10.91 -15.47
C TRP A 83 -18.27 9.59 -14.80
N PRO A 84 -18.59 8.36 -15.28
CA PRO A 84 -18.13 7.14 -14.64
C PRO A 84 -16.62 6.96 -14.71
N ARG A 85 -15.96 7.52 -15.73
CA ARG A 85 -14.50 7.50 -15.83
C ARG A 85 -13.82 8.28 -14.72
N LEU A 86 -14.48 9.32 -14.16
CA LEU A 86 -13.99 10.04 -12.99
C LEU A 86 -13.97 9.13 -11.75
N LEU A 87 -14.93 8.20 -11.64
CA LEU A 87 -14.94 7.21 -10.56
C LEU A 87 -13.69 6.33 -10.59
N LEU A 88 -13.21 5.95 -11.79
CA LEU A 88 -11.96 5.19 -11.93
C LEU A 88 -10.76 5.97 -11.37
N ALA A 89 -10.65 7.26 -11.71
CA ALA A 89 -9.55 8.11 -11.24
C ALA A 89 -9.63 8.30 -9.71
N VAL A 90 -10.81 8.63 -9.18
CA VAL A 90 -11.02 8.82 -7.75
C VAL A 90 -10.77 7.53 -6.97
N SER A 91 -11.26 6.39 -7.45
CA SER A 91 -11.03 5.10 -6.80
C SER A 91 -9.57 4.68 -6.82
N GLY A 92 -8.84 5.01 -7.89
CA GLY A 92 -7.39 4.78 -7.97
C GLY A 92 -6.63 5.60 -6.92
N LEU A 93 -6.98 6.88 -6.73
CA LEU A 93 -6.39 7.70 -5.66
C LEU A 93 -6.71 7.16 -4.27
N ILE A 94 -7.98 6.79 -4.02
CA ILE A 94 -8.39 6.19 -2.75
C ILE A 94 -7.64 4.87 -2.52
N ALA A 95 -7.53 4.02 -3.55
CA ALA A 95 -6.79 2.76 -3.47
C ALA A 95 -5.32 2.99 -3.10
N GLY A 96 -4.65 3.98 -3.71
CA GLY A 96 -3.29 4.35 -3.37
C GLY A 96 -3.13 4.67 -1.90
N VAL A 97 -3.98 5.55 -1.36
CA VAL A 97 -3.96 5.93 0.06
C VAL A 97 -4.25 4.73 0.97
N LEU A 98 -5.28 3.92 0.65
CA LEU A 98 -5.65 2.78 1.47
C LEU A 98 -4.60 1.67 1.45
N PHE A 99 -3.96 1.42 0.30
CA PHE A 99 -2.92 0.42 0.20
C PHE A 99 -1.65 0.82 0.95
N ASP A 100 -1.32 2.11 1.04
CA ASP A 100 -0.14 2.59 1.77
C ASP A 100 -0.31 2.54 3.31
N ILE A 101 -1.54 2.31 3.82
CA ILE A 101 -1.78 2.16 5.27
C ILE A 101 -0.95 1.00 5.81
N LYS A 102 -0.24 1.24 6.91
CA LYS A 102 0.64 0.28 7.59
C LYS A 102 1.56 -0.46 6.63
N LYS A 103 2.28 0.27 5.79
CA LYS A 103 3.28 -0.27 4.85
C LYS A 103 2.69 -1.37 3.95
N ARG A 104 1.47 -1.16 3.46
CA ARG A 104 0.75 -2.04 2.52
C ARG A 104 0.37 -3.42 3.07
N ARG A 105 0.30 -3.55 4.39
CA ARG A 105 -0.11 -4.79 5.06
C ARG A 105 -1.49 -5.28 4.61
N TYR A 106 -2.43 -4.34 4.42
CA TYR A 106 -3.82 -4.66 4.11
C TYR A 106 -4.14 -4.71 2.61
N MET A 107 -3.19 -4.44 1.72
CA MET A 107 -3.41 -4.35 0.28
C MET A 107 -4.07 -5.61 -0.29
N ASN A 108 -3.59 -6.81 0.07
CA ASN A 108 -4.13 -8.08 -0.40
C ASN A 108 -5.55 -8.34 0.10
N ILE A 109 -5.84 -8.03 1.36
CA ILE A 109 -7.17 -8.20 1.98
C ILE A 109 -8.17 -7.24 1.33
N ILE A 110 -7.81 -5.98 1.15
CA ILE A 110 -8.65 -4.97 0.50
C ILE A 110 -8.95 -5.41 -0.93
N MET A 111 -7.94 -5.85 -1.69
CA MET A 111 -8.13 -6.31 -3.07
C MET A 111 -9.01 -7.55 -3.13
N TYR A 112 -8.88 -8.47 -2.17
CA TYR A 112 -9.77 -9.63 -2.07
C TYR A 112 -11.23 -9.22 -1.86
N CYS A 113 -11.50 -8.28 -0.95
CA CYS A 113 -12.84 -7.73 -0.73
C CYS A 113 -13.41 -7.04 -1.98
N VAL A 114 -12.58 -6.28 -2.71
CA VAL A 114 -12.96 -5.63 -3.97
C VAL A 114 -13.29 -6.66 -5.04
N THR A 115 -12.52 -7.74 -5.14
CA THR A 115 -12.79 -8.83 -6.09
C THR A 115 -14.08 -9.58 -5.75
N LEU A 116 -14.34 -9.82 -4.46
CA LEU A 116 -15.61 -10.39 -3.99
C LEU A 116 -16.80 -9.52 -4.40
N LEU A 117 -16.71 -8.20 -4.13
CA LEU A 117 -17.75 -7.25 -4.52
C LEU A 117 -17.98 -7.25 -6.03
N SER A 118 -16.92 -7.28 -6.83
CA SER A 118 -17.00 -7.34 -8.30
C SER A 118 -17.65 -8.64 -8.78
N THR A 119 -17.34 -9.77 -8.13
CA THR A 119 -17.96 -11.07 -8.45
C THR A 119 -19.45 -11.06 -8.15
N ILE A 120 -19.85 -10.53 -6.98
CA ILE A 120 -21.27 -10.36 -6.62
C ILE A 120 -21.96 -9.47 -7.66
N CYS A 121 -21.30 -8.41 -8.11
CA CYS A 121 -21.84 -7.51 -9.13
C CYS A 121 -22.08 -8.22 -10.46
N VAL A 122 -21.17 -9.09 -10.93
CA VAL A 122 -21.40 -9.94 -12.11
C VAL A 122 -22.65 -10.78 -11.94
N LEU A 123 -22.81 -11.42 -10.78
CA LEU A 123 -23.99 -12.26 -10.51
C LEU A 123 -25.29 -11.46 -10.55
N ILE A 124 -25.31 -10.25 -9.98
CA ILE A 124 -26.48 -9.36 -9.98
C ILE A 124 -26.85 -8.93 -11.41
N ILE A 125 -25.87 -8.51 -12.20
CA ILE A 125 -26.08 -8.05 -13.60
C ILE A 125 -26.66 -9.20 -14.44
N VAL A 126 -26.05 -10.37 -14.35
CA VAL A 126 -26.44 -11.57 -15.10
C VAL A 126 -27.83 -12.07 -14.70
N SER A 127 -28.27 -11.82 -13.45
CA SER A 127 -29.59 -12.13 -12.94
C SER A 127 -30.66 -11.07 -13.29
N GLY A 128 -30.34 -10.06 -14.11
CA GLY A 128 -31.27 -8.99 -14.50
C GLY A 128 -31.36 -7.84 -13.48
N GLY A 129 -30.40 -7.69 -12.60
CA GLY A 129 -30.31 -6.59 -11.62
C GLY A 129 -30.01 -5.23 -12.24
N THR A 130 -30.01 -4.20 -11.41
CA THR A 130 -29.83 -2.79 -11.82
C THR A 130 -28.48 -2.53 -12.43
N PHE A 131 -28.42 -2.19 -13.71
CA PHE A 131 -27.22 -1.90 -14.47
C PHE A 131 -26.35 -0.78 -13.85
N LEU A 132 -27.00 0.30 -13.36
CA LEU A 132 -26.29 1.45 -12.78
C LEU A 132 -25.41 1.06 -11.60
N ILE A 133 -25.86 0.15 -10.74
CA ILE A 133 -25.09 -0.37 -9.60
C ILE A 133 -23.85 -1.11 -10.13
N GLY A 134 -24.04 -1.94 -11.15
CA GLY A 134 -22.94 -2.66 -11.79
C GLY A 134 -21.87 -1.74 -12.36
N LEU A 135 -22.28 -0.67 -13.01
CA LEU A 135 -21.42 0.34 -13.58
C LEU A 135 -20.56 1.03 -12.50
N ILE A 136 -21.21 1.48 -11.42
CA ILE A 136 -20.50 2.15 -10.31
C ILE A 136 -19.49 1.20 -9.68
N VAL A 137 -19.90 -0.03 -9.36
CA VAL A 137 -19.02 -1.04 -8.75
C VAL A 137 -17.86 -1.37 -9.67
N PHE A 138 -18.10 -1.49 -10.98
CA PHE A 138 -17.05 -1.75 -11.96
C PHE A 138 -15.96 -0.67 -11.92
N TYR A 139 -16.32 0.60 -12.09
CA TYR A 139 -15.35 1.69 -12.13
C TYR A 139 -14.62 1.88 -10.81
N LEU A 140 -15.30 1.73 -9.68
CA LEU A 140 -14.67 1.76 -8.37
C LEU A 140 -13.66 0.62 -8.22
N SER A 141 -14.07 -0.61 -8.55
CA SER A 141 -13.23 -1.78 -8.42
C SER A 141 -12.02 -1.76 -9.38
N ALA A 142 -12.22 -1.27 -10.60
CA ALA A 142 -11.16 -1.19 -11.61
C ALA A 142 -10.00 -0.28 -11.17
N GLY A 143 -10.28 0.84 -10.48
CA GLY A 143 -9.24 1.69 -9.90
C GLY A 143 -8.39 0.96 -8.86
N PHE A 144 -9.02 0.23 -7.94
CA PHE A 144 -8.29 -0.61 -6.97
C PHE A 144 -7.45 -1.68 -7.65
N PHE A 145 -8.00 -2.35 -8.67
CA PHE A 145 -7.29 -3.40 -9.38
C PHE A 145 -6.05 -2.86 -10.11
N VAL A 146 -6.15 -1.70 -10.80
CA VAL A 146 -5.01 -1.08 -11.50
C VAL A 146 -3.90 -0.73 -10.51
N VAL A 147 -4.23 -0.14 -9.37
CA VAL A 147 -3.23 0.20 -8.36
C VAL A 147 -2.63 -1.05 -7.74
N PHE A 148 -3.44 -2.08 -7.44
CA PHE A 148 -2.98 -3.34 -6.86
C PHE A 148 -1.91 -4.02 -7.70
N PHE A 149 -2.18 -4.29 -8.99
CA PHE A 149 -1.19 -5.01 -9.78
C PHE A 149 0.03 -4.16 -10.09
N THR A 150 -0.12 -2.85 -10.29
CA THR A 150 1.01 -1.96 -10.53
C THR A 150 1.94 -1.94 -9.30
N THR A 151 1.39 -1.70 -8.13
CA THR A 151 2.13 -1.65 -6.88
C THR A 151 2.74 -3.00 -6.51
N GLY A 152 1.98 -4.09 -6.63
CA GLY A 152 2.45 -5.42 -6.31
C GLY A 152 3.65 -5.87 -7.15
N PHE A 153 3.64 -5.59 -8.45
CA PHE A 153 4.79 -5.88 -9.31
C PHE A 153 5.97 -4.94 -9.11
N MET A 154 5.73 -3.67 -8.78
CA MET A 154 6.80 -2.74 -8.41
C MET A 154 7.51 -3.19 -7.13
N GLU A 155 6.78 -3.58 -6.08
CA GLU A 155 7.39 -4.14 -4.87
C GLU A 155 8.20 -5.40 -5.15
N LEU A 156 7.61 -6.33 -5.89
CA LEU A 156 8.24 -7.60 -6.25
C LEU A 156 9.51 -7.40 -7.09
N SER A 157 9.55 -6.36 -7.93
CA SER A 157 10.67 -6.08 -8.83
C SER A 157 12.01 -5.95 -8.11
N SER A 158 12.01 -5.39 -6.89
CA SER A 158 13.21 -5.21 -6.07
C SER A 158 13.89 -6.52 -5.65
N TYR A 159 13.18 -7.64 -5.72
CA TYR A 159 13.69 -8.98 -5.39
C TYR A 159 14.07 -9.81 -6.62
N MET A 160 13.85 -9.28 -7.82
CA MET A 160 14.03 -10.01 -9.07
C MET A 160 15.35 -9.70 -9.75
N LYS A 161 15.85 -10.65 -10.56
CA LYS A 161 17.12 -10.47 -11.30
C LYS A 161 17.07 -9.33 -12.33
N VAL A 162 15.90 -9.02 -12.88
CA VAL A 162 15.69 -7.95 -13.86
C VAL A 162 14.54 -7.06 -13.37
N PRO A 163 14.82 -6.11 -12.45
CA PRO A 163 13.79 -5.29 -11.80
C PRO A 163 12.89 -4.52 -12.78
N GLN A 164 13.48 -3.94 -13.82
CA GLN A 164 12.77 -3.12 -14.81
C GLN A 164 11.69 -3.92 -15.55
N LEU A 165 11.98 -5.18 -15.89
CA LEU A 165 11.02 -6.07 -16.55
C LEU A 165 9.85 -6.37 -15.61
N TRP A 166 10.14 -6.71 -14.36
CA TRP A 166 9.11 -7.08 -13.40
C TRP A 166 8.24 -5.90 -12.98
N ALA A 167 8.79 -4.70 -12.86
CA ALA A 167 8.02 -3.49 -12.56
C ALA A 167 6.91 -3.22 -13.60
N GLY A 168 7.17 -3.47 -14.89
CA GLY A 168 6.19 -3.31 -15.97
C GLY A 168 5.28 -4.52 -16.19
N MET A 169 5.59 -5.68 -15.62
CA MET A 169 4.95 -6.96 -15.92
C MET A 169 3.44 -6.95 -15.65
N GLY A 170 3.01 -6.35 -14.54
CA GLY A 170 1.60 -6.29 -14.15
C GLY A 170 0.74 -5.64 -15.22
N ARG A 171 1.18 -4.51 -15.76
CA ARG A 171 0.47 -3.80 -16.83
C ARG A 171 0.46 -4.59 -18.14
N ALA A 172 1.60 -5.17 -18.51
CA ALA A 172 1.72 -5.95 -19.72
C ALA A 172 0.79 -7.18 -19.68
N ILE A 173 0.79 -7.95 -18.59
CA ILE A 173 -0.06 -9.12 -18.42
C ILE A 173 -1.54 -8.73 -18.46
N ASN A 174 -1.93 -7.69 -17.71
CA ASN A 174 -3.32 -7.23 -17.71
C ASN A 174 -3.79 -6.89 -19.12
N ASN A 175 -3.03 -6.11 -19.87
CA ASN A 175 -3.42 -5.69 -21.23
C ASN A 175 -3.50 -6.87 -22.21
N ILE A 176 -2.53 -7.78 -22.18
CA ILE A 176 -2.54 -8.99 -23.03
C ILE A 176 -3.75 -9.86 -22.69
N CYS A 177 -3.97 -10.13 -21.41
CA CYS A 177 -5.11 -10.95 -20.95
C CYS A 177 -6.45 -10.29 -21.26
N ALA A 178 -6.59 -8.99 -21.06
CA ALA A 178 -7.82 -8.26 -21.37
C ALA A 178 -8.17 -8.36 -22.86
N GLY A 179 -7.16 -8.28 -23.77
CA GLY A 179 -7.35 -8.44 -25.20
C GLY A 179 -7.82 -9.85 -25.60
N ILE A 180 -7.24 -10.89 -24.99
CA ILE A 180 -7.59 -12.30 -25.26
C ILE A 180 -8.96 -12.64 -24.67
N ILE A 181 -9.18 -12.27 -23.40
CA ILE A 181 -10.39 -12.59 -22.64
C ILE A 181 -11.58 -11.75 -23.12
N GLY A 182 -11.32 -10.53 -23.64
CA GLY A 182 -12.34 -9.64 -24.12
C GLY A 182 -13.27 -10.30 -25.15
N THR A 183 -12.72 -10.96 -26.15
CA THR A 183 -13.50 -11.67 -27.19
C THR A 183 -14.27 -12.86 -26.62
N ALA A 184 -13.65 -13.65 -25.75
CA ALA A 184 -14.29 -14.80 -25.11
C ALA A 184 -15.43 -14.38 -24.17
N SER A 185 -15.26 -13.31 -23.39
CA SER A 185 -16.27 -12.83 -22.47
C SER A 185 -17.48 -12.22 -23.19
N ILE A 186 -17.29 -11.54 -24.32
CA ILE A 186 -18.38 -11.05 -25.16
C ILE A 186 -19.23 -12.23 -25.65
N SER A 187 -18.60 -13.26 -26.24
CA SER A 187 -19.31 -14.46 -26.69
C SER A 187 -20.06 -15.16 -25.56
N LEU A 188 -19.47 -15.20 -24.37
CA LEU A 188 -20.09 -15.77 -23.17
C LEU A 188 -21.34 -14.97 -22.74
N ILE A 189 -21.26 -13.66 -22.70
CA ILE A 189 -22.39 -12.79 -22.31
C ILE A 189 -23.51 -12.90 -23.36
N GLN A 190 -23.17 -12.90 -24.64
CA GLN A 190 -24.14 -13.03 -25.74
C GLN A 190 -24.82 -14.40 -25.78
N SER A 191 -24.25 -15.43 -25.18
CA SER A 191 -24.90 -16.76 -25.08
C SER A 191 -26.18 -16.74 -24.25
N GLY A 192 -26.37 -15.71 -23.41
CA GLY A 192 -27.57 -15.52 -22.59
C GLY A 192 -27.74 -16.56 -21.46
N ASN A 193 -26.81 -17.48 -21.29
CA ASN A 193 -26.93 -18.51 -20.26
C ASN A 193 -26.41 -17.98 -18.91
N SER A 194 -27.32 -17.34 -18.16
CA SER A 194 -27.00 -16.72 -16.86
C SER A 194 -26.47 -17.71 -15.84
N MET A 195 -26.96 -18.95 -15.83
CA MET A 195 -26.46 -19.98 -14.89
C MET A 195 -25.01 -20.35 -15.19
N PHE A 196 -24.65 -20.47 -16.47
CA PHE A 196 -23.29 -20.82 -16.88
C PHE A 196 -22.29 -19.69 -16.56
N ILE A 197 -22.68 -18.44 -16.83
CA ILE A 197 -21.86 -17.25 -16.50
C ILE A 197 -21.64 -17.17 -14.98
N SER A 198 -22.69 -17.36 -14.18
CA SER A 198 -22.61 -17.36 -12.73
C SER A 198 -21.68 -18.45 -12.19
N MET A 199 -21.76 -19.65 -12.76
CA MET A 199 -20.88 -20.76 -12.39
C MET A 199 -19.41 -20.44 -12.67
N ILE A 200 -19.10 -19.86 -13.85
CA ILE A 200 -17.75 -19.44 -14.20
C ILE A 200 -17.25 -18.37 -13.23
N ALA A 201 -18.05 -17.35 -12.92
CA ALA A 201 -17.68 -16.29 -12.00
C ALA A 201 -17.33 -16.82 -10.61
N LEU A 202 -18.12 -17.76 -10.09
CA LEU A 202 -17.85 -18.41 -8.80
C LEU A 202 -16.59 -19.27 -8.81
N VAL A 203 -16.35 -20.03 -9.89
CA VAL A 203 -15.13 -20.82 -10.05
C VAL A 203 -13.89 -19.89 -10.12
N LEU A 204 -13.97 -18.80 -10.89
CA LEU A 204 -12.90 -17.80 -10.95
C LEU A 204 -12.63 -17.19 -9.58
N PHE A 205 -13.66 -16.83 -8.84
CA PHE A 205 -13.51 -16.30 -7.49
C PHE A 205 -12.86 -17.31 -6.54
N ALA A 206 -13.24 -18.59 -6.61
CA ALA A 206 -12.61 -19.65 -5.82
C ALA A 206 -11.11 -19.79 -6.15
N LEU A 207 -10.74 -19.76 -7.44
CA LEU A 207 -9.34 -19.81 -7.87
C LEU A 207 -8.55 -18.58 -7.44
N ILE A 208 -9.15 -17.38 -7.49
CA ILE A 208 -8.54 -16.14 -6.98
C ILE A 208 -8.31 -16.26 -5.47
N SER A 209 -9.29 -16.80 -4.72
CA SER A 209 -9.15 -17.01 -3.28
C SER A 209 -7.97 -17.91 -2.93
N VAL A 210 -7.79 -18.99 -3.68
CA VAL A 210 -6.65 -19.91 -3.53
C VAL A 210 -5.34 -19.19 -3.87
N THR A 211 -5.27 -18.46 -4.98
CA THR A 211 -4.06 -17.73 -5.37
C THR A 211 -3.69 -16.65 -4.36
N MET A 212 -4.65 -15.91 -3.83
CA MET A 212 -4.42 -14.91 -2.79
C MET A 212 -3.91 -15.53 -1.49
N PHE A 213 -4.47 -16.68 -1.09
CA PHE A 213 -3.99 -17.44 0.06
C PHE A 213 -2.55 -17.93 -0.13
N LEU A 214 -2.23 -18.48 -1.31
CA LEU A 214 -0.88 -18.93 -1.64
C LEU A 214 0.11 -17.77 -1.68
N TYR A 215 -0.29 -16.61 -2.22
CA TYR A 215 0.54 -15.41 -2.25
C TYR A 215 0.83 -14.91 -0.82
N ALA A 216 -0.19 -14.85 0.03
CA ALA A 216 -0.02 -14.48 1.44
C ALA A 216 0.94 -15.44 2.18
N GLY A 217 0.95 -16.72 1.80
CA GLY A 217 1.88 -17.72 2.34
C GLY A 217 3.35 -17.56 1.91
N GLN A 218 3.62 -16.77 0.83
CA GLN A 218 4.98 -16.44 0.41
C GLN A 218 5.55 -15.21 1.15
N LEU A 219 4.69 -14.36 1.70
CA LEU A 219 5.11 -13.27 2.57
C LEU A 219 5.55 -13.86 3.90
N GLU A 220 6.79 -13.66 4.30
CA GLU A 220 7.26 -14.07 5.61
C GLU A 220 6.51 -13.32 6.70
N LYS A 221 6.18 -14.03 7.79
CA LYS A 221 5.51 -13.45 8.95
C LYS A 221 6.49 -12.60 9.78
N GLU A 222 7.11 -11.58 9.20
CA GLU A 222 7.78 -10.53 9.96
C GLU A 222 6.79 -9.72 10.81
N ASP A 223 5.52 -9.78 10.45
CA ASP A 223 4.42 -9.04 11.09
C ASP A 223 4.32 -9.21 12.62
N TYR A 224 4.72 -10.34 13.17
CA TYR A 224 4.66 -10.56 14.63
C TYR A 224 5.84 -9.94 15.37
N GLN A 225 6.98 -9.81 14.69
CA GLN A 225 8.17 -9.17 15.28
C GLN A 225 8.09 -7.63 15.12
N GLU A 226 7.64 -7.13 13.96
CA GLU A 226 7.48 -5.68 13.74
C GLU A 226 6.36 -5.10 14.60
N GLU A 227 5.20 -5.77 14.72
CA GLU A 227 4.11 -5.31 15.58
C GLU A 227 4.52 -5.32 17.06
N LYS A 228 5.30 -6.30 17.50
CA LYS A 228 5.93 -6.29 18.83
C LYS A 228 6.95 -5.17 18.97
N THR A 229 7.73 -4.90 17.93
CA THR A 229 8.75 -3.85 17.95
C THR A 229 8.10 -2.47 17.90
N GLU A 230 7.09 -2.23 17.06
CA GLU A 230 6.35 -0.96 17.02
C GLU A 230 5.60 -0.70 18.34
N VAL A 231 4.90 -1.71 18.87
CA VAL A 231 4.23 -1.61 20.18
C VAL A 231 5.23 -1.44 21.31
N GLN A 232 6.42 -2.06 21.23
CA GLN A 232 7.48 -1.86 22.19
C GLN A 232 8.10 -0.46 22.08
N GLU A 233 8.35 0.04 20.87
CA GLU A 233 8.87 1.39 20.67
C GLU A 233 7.88 2.48 21.12
N GLU A 234 6.59 2.30 20.86
CA GLU A 234 5.54 3.22 21.29
C GLU A 234 5.42 3.20 22.82
N ASN A 235 5.49 2.03 23.42
CA ASN A 235 5.49 1.84 24.88
C ASN A 235 6.78 2.41 25.53
N GLU A 236 7.93 2.30 24.85
CA GLU A 236 9.19 2.90 25.27
C GLU A 236 9.12 4.43 25.25
N LYS A 237 8.60 5.00 24.17
CA LYS A 237 8.40 6.46 24.03
C LYS A 237 7.42 6.99 25.07
N GLU A 238 6.33 6.28 25.32
CA GLU A 238 5.35 6.65 26.34
C GLU A 238 5.95 6.59 27.76
N LYS A 239 6.73 5.56 28.06
CA LYS A 239 7.43 5.43 29.35
C LYS A 239 8.50 6.52 29.53
N LEU A 240 9.27 6.83 28.49
CA LEU A 240 10.23 7.92 28.52
C LEU A 240 9.54 9.28 28.75
N TRP A 241 8.40 9.51 28.10
CA TRP A 241 7.61 10.72 28.31
C TRP A 241 7.08 10.83 29.75
N LYS A 242 6.54 9.73 30.31
CA LYS A 242 6.07 9.68 31.71
C LYS A 242 7.20 9.95 32.68
N PHE A 243 8.38 9.34 32.46
CA PHE A 243 9.58 9.60 33.25
C PHE A 243 9.99 11.08 33.17
N SER A 244 10.05 11.62 31.96
CA SER A 244 10.43 13.02 31.72
C SER A 244 9.50 13.99 32.43
N LYS A 245 8.20 13.70 32.48
CA LYS A 245 7.19 14.50 33.16
C LYS A 245 7.34 14.39 34.70
N GLU A 246 7.60 13.20 35.21
CA GLU A 246 7.74 12.94 36.66
C GLU A 246 8.97 13.64 37.24
N PHE A 247 10.10 13.61 36.50
CA PHE A 247 11.35 14.23 36.94
C PHE A 247 11.58 15.65 36.38
N GLY A 248 10.59 16.24 35.72
CA GLY A 248 10.65 17.62 35.21
C GLY A 248 11.76 17.84 34.18
N LEU A 249 11.97 16.86 33.26
CA LEU A 249 12.98 16.98 32.22
C LEU A 249 12.53 17.94 31.13
N THR A 250 13.46 18.75 30.63
CA THR A 250 13.24 19.55 29.42
C THR A 250 13.29 18.67 28.16
N VAL A 251 12.77 19.16 27.03
CA VAL A 251 12.81 18.43 25.73
C VAL A 251 14.26 18.00 25.41
N ARG A 252 15.22 18.90 25.62
CA ARG A 252 16.63 18.60 25.33
C ARG A 252 17.25 17.58 26.27
N GLU A 253 16.85 17.59 27.54
CA GLU A 253 17.28 16.58 28.50
C GLU A 253 16.66 15.22 28.20
N GLN A 254 15.43 15.18 27.70
CA GLN A 254 14.79 13.96 27.25
C GLN A 254 15.51 13.36 26.01
N GLU A 255 15.87 14.17 25.03
CA GLU A 255 16.65 13.74 23.87
C GLU A 255 18.00 13.14 24.30
N VAL A 256 18.71 13.83 25.18
CA VAL A 256 19.98 13.33 25.74
C VAL A 256 19.77 12.01 26.46
N LEU A 257 18.76 11.91 27.33
CA LEU A 257 18.44 10.67 28.03
C LEU A 257 18.12 9.53 27.08
N GLN A 258 17.31 9.79 26.04
CA GLN A 258 16.97 8.79 25.03
C GLN A 258 18.21 8.22 24.36
N VAL A 259 19.14 9.05 23.89
CA VAL A 259 20.37 8.58 23.27
C VAL A 259 21.25 7.81 24.25
N LEU A 260 21.33 8.26 25.51
CA LEU A 260 22.06 7.55 26.56
C LEU A 260 21.51 6.15 26.87
N LEU A 261 20.20 5.94 26.71
CA LEU A 261 19.54 4.65 26.95
C LEU A 261 19.63 3.67 25.77
N THR A 262 19.75 4.18 24.55
CA THR A 262 19.70 3.38 23.32
C THR A 262 21.07 3.12 22.69
N SER A 263 22.11 3.84 23.12
CA SER A 263 23.43 3.79 22.51
C SER A 263 24.51 3.37 23.53
N ASP A 264 25.34 2.41 23.12
CA ASP A 264 26.55 2.01 23.83
C ASP A 264 27.78 2.83 23.43
N ASP A 265 27.57 3.89 22.62
CA ASP A 265 28.65 4.73 22.07
C ASP A 265 29.42 5.51 23.13
N SER A 266 30.60 5.93 22.76
CA SER A 266 31.44 6.81 23.57
C SER A 266 30.76 8.19 23.74
N VAL A 267 31.15 8.90 24.82
CA VAL A 267 30.65 10.28 25.08
C VAL A 267 30.90 11.22 23.90
N GLN A 268 31.99 10.97 23.15
CA GLN A 268 32.30 11.77 21.97
C GLN A 268 31.28 11.52 20.84
N GLU A 269 31.02 10.27 20.50
CA GLU A 269 30.10 9.87 19.45
C GLU A 269 28.67 10.33 19.79
N ILE A 270 28.23 10.18 21.04
CA ILE A 270 26.95 10.68 21.52
C ILE A 270 26.85 12.22 21.38
N ALA A 271 27.93 12.95 21.68
CA ALA A 271 27.94 14.41 21.54
C ALA A 271 27.84 14.82 20.06
N GLU A 272 28.53 14.11 19.16
CA GLU A 272 28.46 14.30 17.71
C GLU A 272 27.05 13.98 17.18
N GLN A 273 26.45 12.89 17.61
CA GLN A 273 25.09 12.49 17.24
C GLN A 273 24.03 13.52 17.67
N LEU A 274 24.23 14.15 18.82
CA LEU A 274 23.35 15.20 19.35
C LEU A 274 23.71 16.60 18.84
N PHE A 275 24.73 16.74 18.00
CA PHE A 275 25.25 18.03 17.51
C PHE A 275 25.60 19.02 18.64
N ILE A 276 26.24 18.52 19.71
CA ILE A 276 26.69 19.34 20.85
C ILE A 276 28.16 19.05 21.21
N SER A 277 28.78 19.97 21.95
CA SER A 277 30.09 19.73 22.49
C SER A 277 30.09 18.70 23.63
N ARG A 278 31.21 17.98 23.83
CA ARG A 278 31.35 17.05 24.97
C ARG A 278 31.10 17.75 26.31
N ALA A 279 31.54 18.98 26.47
CA ALA A 279 31.28 19.75 27.68
C ALA A 279 29.79 20.05 27.93
N ALA A 280 29.03 20.30 26.83
CA ALA A 280 27.60 20.47 26.92
C ALA A 280 26.91 19.16 27.28
N LEU A 281 27.31 18.03 26.71
CA LEU A 281 26.78 16.71 27.04
C LEU A 281 27.01 16.37 28.53
N TYR A 282 28.21 16.56 29.05
CA TYR A 282 28.48 16.37 30.49
C TYR A 282 27.61 17.27 31.38
N ARG A 283 27.33 18.49 30.94
CA ARG A 283 26.43 19.40 31.68
C ARG A 283 24.99 18.86 31.72
N HIS A 284 24.49 18.35 30.59
CA HIS A 284 23.17 17.71 30.55
C HIS A 284 23.11 16.46 31.42
N ILE A 285 24.13 15.60 31.38
CA ILE A 285 24.22 14.42 32.26
C ILE A 285 24.24 14.82 33.73
N ALA A 286 24.98 15.86 34.09
CA ALA A 286 24.99 16.36 35.48
C ALA A 286 23.64 16.89 35.94
N ILE A 287 22.89 17.57 35.06
CA ILE A 287 21.53 18.04 35.37
C ILE A 287 20.57 16.87 35.51
N LEU A 288 20.64 15.88 34.62
CA LEU A 288 19.84 14.65 34.69
C LEU A 288 20.11 13.91 36.01
N ASN A 289 21.37 13.71 36.35
CA ASN A 289 21.78 13.08 37.61
C ASN A 289 21.24 13.85 38.85
N LYS A 290 21.25 15.19 38.80
CA LYS A 290 20.71 16.01 39.87
C LYS A 290 19.20 15.86 40.01
N LYS A 291 18.45 15.82 38.89
CA LYS A 291 16.99 15.68 38.89
C LYS A 291 16.52 14.28 39.31
N THR A 292 17.32 13.25 39.02
CA THR A 292 17.03 11.85 39.37
C THR A 292 17.74 11.36 40.62
N GLU A 293 18.47 12.25 41.30
CA GLU A 293 19.29 11.93 42.52
C GLU A 293 20.32 10.80 42.27
N THR A 294 20.79 10.66 41.05
CA THR A 294 21.82 9.67 40.68
C THR A 294 23.20 10.29 40.63
N LYS A 295 24.27 9.46 40.63
CA LYS A 295 25.68 9.95 40.75
C LYS A 295 26.50 9.75 39.46
N SER A 296 25.99 8.98 38.51
CA SER A 296 26.75 8.64 37.31
C SER A 296 25.82 8.29 36.13
N ARG A 297 26.36 8.28 34.90
CA ARG A 297 25.65 7.82 33.69
C ARG A 297 25.03 6.43 33.90
N ILE A 298 25.81 5.49 34.43
CA ILE A 298 25.36 4.12 34.68
C ILE A 298 24.25 4.10 35.74
N GLY A 299 24.42 4.86 36.82
CA GLY A 299 23.39 5.00 37.86
C GLY A 299 22.08 5.58 37.35
N LEU A 300 22.14 6.55 36.44
CA LEU A 300 20.97 7.12 35.76
C LEU A 300 20.23 6.06 34.92
N MET A 301 20.98 5.28 34.12
CA MET A 301 20.40 4.21 33.32
C MET A 301 19.76 3.13 34.20
N GLN A 302 20.44 2.67 35.24
CA GLN A 302 19.90 1.69 36.19
C GLN A 302 18.65 2.20 36.89
N PHE A 303 18.64 3.46 37.27
CA PHE A 303 17.49 4.11 37.90
C PHE A 303 16.30 4.16 36.95
N TYR A 304 16.49 4.55 35.68
CA TYR A 304 15.45 4.57 34.68
C TYR A 304 14.85 3.17 34.46
N TYR A 305 15.65 2.15 34.26
CA TYR A 305 15.17 0.78 34.09
C TYR A 305 14.47 0.23 35.32
N ALA A 306 14.94 0.54 36.52
CA ALA A 306 14.26 0.17 37.78
C ALA A 306 12.91 0.86 37.92
N TRP A 307 12.80 2.13 37.56
CA TRP A 307 11.55 2.88 37.52
C TRP A 307 10.59 2.33 36.47
N LYS A 308 11.09 2.03 35.27
CA LYS A 308 10.31 1.47 34.14
C LYS A 308 9.67 0.13 34.48
N ASN A 309 10.33 -0.71 35.29
CA ASN A 309 9.84 -2.02 35.68
C ASN A 309 8.85 -2.00 36.86
N LYS A 310 8.73 -0.87 37.57
CA LYS A 310 7.80 -0.69 38.67
C LYS A 310 6.42 -0.16 38.22
N LYS A 311 6.33 0.38 37.04
CA LYS A 311 5.12 0.96 36.43
C LYS A 311 4.75 0.28 35.12
#